data_8ccd1f71aafcec5c28807fd156f46bf7
#
_entry.id   8ccd1f71aafcec5c28807fd156f46bf7
#
_cell.length_a   1.000
_cell.length_b   1.000
_cell.length_c   1.000
_cell.angle_alpha   90.00
_cell.angle_beta   90.00
_cell.angle_gamma   90.00
#
_symmetry.space_group_name_H-M   'P 1'
#
loop_
_entity.id
_entity.type
_entity.pdbx_description
1 polymer ?
#
loop_
_entity_poly.entity_id
_entity_poly.type
_entity_poly.pdbx_seq_one_letter_code
_entity_poly.pdbx_strand_id
1 'polypeptide(L)'
;PTRRSSDLTGSKQLIRSTTDPKEKRRHILIYNFKVYLVMAFCVAVVSMYSKLTGSSNSVVGVTVLLAVLVLRQADFGIRTTHGLLSIAGIFGILMAGPRLANIVPPLAAFAVNAVCILLLMILGCHNVIMYNHSTFVLGYLLLLGYDVTGKEYTFRVIGLLVGMVICMIVFYKNQRNRAYRRTFLDLFREFDLKSARSRWYVKLTLIVSSAMLFMNLLGLPRA
;
A
#
# COMPACT_ATOMS: atom_id res chain seq x y z
N PRO A 1 1.90 20.24 -19.11
CA PRO A 1 2.51 20.43 -17.79
C PRO A 1 1.42 20.35 -16.74
N THR A 2 1.18 19.14 -16.24
CA THR A 2 0.13 18.87 -15.26
C THR A 2 0.58 19.37 -13.88
N ARG A 3 0.10 20.54 -13.52
CA ARG A 3 0.11 21.12 -12.18
C ARG A 3 -0.72 20.25 -11.23
N ARG A 4 -0.17 19.17 -10.74
CA ARG A 4 -0.56 18.49 -9.51
C ARG A 4 0.63 17.70 -8.99
N SER A 5 1.76 18.38 -8.75
CA SER A 5 2.66 17.91 -7.72
C SER A 5 1.87 17.99 -6.41
N SER A 6 1.99 16.97 -5.55
CA SER A 6 1.35 17.02 -4.23
C SER A 6 1.62 18.40 -3.62
N ASP A 7 0.64 19.00 -2.96
CA ASP A 7 0.76 20.34 -2.36
C ASP A 7 2.01 20.51 -1.49
N LEU A 8 2.53 19.40 -0.95
CA LEU A 8 3.78 19.36 -0.18
C LEU A 8 5.03 19.49 -1.05
N THR A 9 5.07 18.88 -2.25
CA THR A 9 6.22 18.99 -3.15
C THR A 9 6.34 20.39 -3.73
N GLY A 10 5.22 21.01 -4.11
CA GLY A 10 5.17 22.41 -4.54
C GLY A 10 5.59 23.38 -3.43
N SER A 11 5.18 23.14 -2.19
CA SER A 11 5.58 23.94 -1.04
C SER A 11 7.09 23.84 -0.75
N LYS A 12 7.71 22.65 -0.90
CA LYS A 12 9.17 22.50 -0.76
C LYS A 12 9.95 23.22 -1.86
N GLN A 13 9.46 23.20 -3.09
CA GLN A 13 10.08 23.93 -4.20
C GLN A 13 10.02 25.46 -3.96
N LEU A 14 8.86 25.99 -3.49
CA LEU A 14 8.72 27.39 -3.13
C LEU A 14 9.70 27.80 -2.03
N ILE A 15 9.85 26.98 -0.97
CA ILE A 15 10.82 27.25 0.11
C ILE A 15 12.26 27.31 -0.43
N ARG A 16 12.61 26.46 -1.41
CA ARG A 16 13.96 26.42 -2.01
C ARG A 16 14.22 27.60 -2.96
N SER A 17 13.20 28.07 -3.68
CA SER A 17 13.31 29.13 -4.67
C SER A 17 13.19 30.55 -4.08
N THR A 18 12.69 30.67 -2.84
CA THR A 18 12.50 32.00 -2.20
C THR A 18 13.78 32.45 -1.52
N THR A 19 14.26 33.63 -1.93
CA THR A 19 15.51 34.25 -1.42
C THR A 19 15.24 35.18 -0.24
N ASP A 20 14.03 35.77 -0.17
CA ASP A 20 13.63 36.67 0.94
C ASP A 20 13.42 35.87 2.24
N PRO A 21 14.11 36.23 3.35
CA PRO A 21 13.99 35.54 4.63
C PRO A 21 12.58 35.56 5.23
N LYS A 22 11.83 36.67 5.05
CA LYS A 22 10.47 36.81 5.59
C LYS A 22 9.48 35.90 4.86
N GLU A 23 9.51 35.90 3.54
CA GLU A 23 8.67 35.04 2.71
C GLU A 23 9.02 33.56 2.92
N LYS A 24 10.29 33.22 3.01
CA LYS A 24 10.76 31.87 3.29
C LYS A 24 10.21 31.34 4.61
N ARG A 25 10.23 32.16 5.70
CA ARG A 25 9.62 31.76 6.99
C ARG A 25 8.12 31.53 6.86
N ARG A 26 7.39 32.37 6.12
CA ARG A 26 5.97 32.19 5.85
C ARG A 26 5.69 30.88 5.11
N HIS A 27 6.47 30.55 4.08
CA HIS A 27 6.34 29.30 3.34
C HIS A 27 6.64 28.06 4.20
N ILE A 28 7.64 28.14 5.09
CA ILE A 28 7.94 27.08 6.06
C ILE A 28 6.77 26.89 7.02
N LEU A 29 6.18 27.94 7.53
CA LEU A 29 5.05 27.87 8.45
C LEU A 29 3.82 27.25 7.78
N ILE A 30 3.49 27.65 6.55
CA ILE A 30 2.41 27.07 5.75
C ILE A 30 2.69 25.58 5.47
N TYR A 31 3.93 25.23 5.15
CA TYR A 31 4.33 23.85 4.91
C TYR A 31 4.13 22.98 6.17
N ASN A 32 4.62 23.45 7.32
CA ASN A 32 4.46 22.74 8.60
C ASN A 32 2.98 22.59 8.98
N PHE A 33 2.17 23.64 8.80
CA PHE A 33 0.74 23.58 9.03
C PHE A 33 0.06 22.49 8.17
N LYS A 34 0.40 22.43 6.88
CA LYS A 34 -0.10 21.37 5.98
C LYS A 34 0.33 19.97 6.44
N VAL A 35 1.58 19.82 6.90
CA VAL A 35 2.09 18.55 7.43
C VAL A 35 1.31 18.13 8.68
N TYR A 36 1.13 19.03 9.65
CA TYR A 36 0.34 18.75 10.86
C TYR A 36 -1.12 18.40 10.55
N LEU A 37 -1.73 19.08 9.58
CA LEU A 37 -3.10 18.79 9.16
C LEU A 37 -3.22 17.39 8.55
N VAL A 38 -2.25 16.99 7.73
CA VAL A 38 -2.19 15.62 7.18
C VAL A 38 -1.99 14.59 8.29
N MET A 39 -1.09 14.86 9.24
CA MET A 39 -0.87 13.97 10.40
C MET A 39 -2.13 13.83 11.25
N ALA A 40 -2.80 14.94 11.56
CA ALA A 40 -4.05 14.92 12.32
C ALA A 40 -5.15 14.12 11.58
N PHE A 41 -5.24 14.28 10.26
CA PHE A 41 -6.14 13.48 9.43
C PHE A 41 -5.80 11.98 9.50
N CYS A 42 -4.52 11.62 9.41
CA CYS A 42 -4.07 10.23 9.53
C CYS A 42 -4.47 9.62 10.89
N VAL A 43 -4.20 10.34 11.97
CA VAL A 43 -4.57 9.90 13.33
C VAL A 43 -6.08 9.75 13.46
N ALA A 44 -6.87 10.72 12.96
CA ALA A 44 -8.32 10.67 12.98
C ALA A 44 -8.88 9.44 12.25
N VAL A 45 -8.37 9.14 11.05
CA VAL A 45 -8.79 7.98 10.25
C VAL A 45 -8.47 6.67 10.97
N VAL A 46 -7.26 6.50 11.47
CA VAL A 46 -6.86 5.28 12.20
C VAL A 46 -7.66 5.12 13.48
N SER A 47 -7.90 6.21 14.24
CA SER A 47 -8.71 6.19 15.45
C SER A 47 -10.19 5.85 15.15
N MET A 48 -10.73 6.36 14.04
CA MET A 48 -12.08 6.03 13.59
C MET A 48 -12.18 4.53 13.25
N TYR A 49 -11.22 3.99 12.48
CA TYR A 49 -11.18 2.57 12.19
C TYR A 49 -11.08 1.73 13.46
N SER A 50 -10.21 2.10 14.39
CA SER A 50 -10.05 1.41 15.67
C SER A 50 -11.34 1.38 16.50
N LYS A 51 -12.12 2.49 16.50
CA LYS A 51 -13.41 2.55 17.19
C LYS A 51 -14.49 1.71 16.51
N LEU A 52 -14.50 1.64 15.18
CA LEU A 52 -15.51 0.92 14.42
C LEU A 52 -15.26 -0.59 14.34
N THR A 53 -13.99 -1.00 14.23
CA THR A 53 -13.60 -2.39 13.98
C THR A 53 -12.90 -3.06 15.16
N GLY A 54 -12.71 -2.33 16.26
CA GLY A 54 -12.00 -2.79 17.45
C GLY A 54 -10.51 -2.39 17.44
N SER A 55 -9.91 -2.28 18.62
CA SER A 55 -8.51 -1.86 18.80
C SER A 55 -7.51 -2.79 18.09
N SER A 56 -7.79 -4.11 18.08
CA SER A 56 -6.99 -5.13 17.38
C SER A 56 -6.94 -4.92 15.85
N ASN A 57 -7.88 -4.14 15.29
CA ASN A 57 -7.99 -3.85 13.88
C ASN A 57 -7.52 -2.42 13.49
N SER A 58 -6.87 -1.69 14.40
CA SER A 58 -6.26 -0.38 14.09
C SER A 58 -5.31 -0.46 12.90
N VAL A 59 -4.62 -1.59 12.74
CA VAL A 59 -3.72 -1.90 11.60
C VAL A 59 -4.42 -1.82 10.25
N VAL A 60 -5.72 -2.17 10.18
CA VAL A 60 -6.52 -2.01 8.96
C VAL A 60 -6.62 -0.55 8.56
N GLY A 61 -6.87 0.34 9.53
CA GLY A 61 -6.91 1.78 9.31
C GLY A 61 -5.58 2.31 8.75
N VAL A 62 -4.46 1.86 9.30
CA VAL A 62 -3.12 2.21 8.80
C VAL A 62 -2.92 1.71 7.37
N THR A 63 -3.23 0.43 7.10
CA THR A 63 -3.06 -0.18 5.78
C THR A 63 -3.90 0.53 4.71
N VAL A 64 -5.18 0.81 5.01
CA VAL A 64 -6.09 1.52 4.11
C VAL A 64 -5.62 2.96 3.88
N LEU A 65 -5.21 3.66 4.93
CA LEU A 65 -4.69 5.02 4.82
C LEU A 65 -3.46 5.10 3.91
N LEU A 66 -2.50 4.20 4.11
CA LEU A 66 -1.29 4.12 3.27
C LEU A 66 -1.67 3.81 1.81
N ALA A 67 -2.60 2.87 1.59
CA ALA A 67 -3.09 2.55 0.26
C ALA A 67 -3.75 3.76 -0.42
N VAL A 68 -4.61 4.51 0.28
CA VAL A 68 -5.25 5.74 -0.23
C VAL A 68 -4.21 6.79 -0.61
N LEU A 69 -3.21 7.03 0.24
CA LEU A 69 -2.15 8.01 -0.01
C LEU A 69 -1.34 7.65 -1.27
N VAL A 70 -1.02 6.38 -1.44
CA VAL A 70 -0.29 5.89 -2.62
C VAL A 70 -1.16 5.95 -3.87
N LEU A 71 -2.40 5.44 -3.81
CA LEU A 71 -3.30 5.38 -4.98
C LEU A 71 -3.75 6.76 -5.47
N ARG A 72 -3.64 7.78 -4.62
CA ARG A 72 -3.82 9.18 -5.05
C ARG A 72 -2.80 9.60 -6.11
N GLN A 73 -1.60 9.02 -6.11
CA GLN A 73 -0.50 9.37 -7.02
C GLN A 73 -0.11 8.21 -7.96
N ALA A 74 -0.51 6.99 -7.61
CA ALA A 74 -0.12 5.78 -8.33
C ALA A 74 -0.62 5.81 -9.76
N ASP A 75 0.25 5.35 -10.65
CA ASP A 75 -0.06 5.09 -12.03
C ASP A 75 0.30 3.64 -12.35
N PHE A 76 -0.72 2.82 -12.58
CA PHE A 76 -0.52 1.41 -12.92
C PHE A 76 -0.24 1.20 -14.41
N GLY A 77 -0.32 2.26 -15.25
CA GLY A 77 -0.06 2.19 -16.68
C GLY A 77 -1.01 1.29 -17.47
N ILE A 78 -2.17 0.94 -16.89
CA ILE A 78 -3.22 0.09 -17.47
C ILE A 78 -4.56 0.84 -17.52
N ARG A 79 -5.53 0.32 -18.28
CA ARG A 79 -6.88 0.88 -18.35
C ARG A 79 -7.47 1.04 -16.94
N THR A 80 -8.18 2.11 -16.69
CA THR A 80 -8.72 2.44 -15.35
C THR A 80 -9.57 1.30 -14.77
N THR A 81 -10.43 0.65 -15.60
CA THR A 81 -11.23 -0.50 -15.17
C THR A 81 -10.37 -1.69 -14.74
N HIS A 82 -9.29 -1.98 -15.48
CA HIS A 82 -8.33 -3.02 -15.14
C HIS A 82 -7.49 -2.66 -13.92
N GLY A 83 -7.25 -1.36 -13.69
CA GLY A 83 -6.63 -0.86 -12.45
C GLY A 83 -7.51 -1.09 -11.21
N LEU A 84 -8.84 -0.94 -11.35
CA LEU A 84 -9.79 -1.30 -10.29
C LEU A 84 -9.74 -2.80 -9.98
N LEU A 85 -9.62 -3.65 -11.01
CA LEU A 85 -9.44 -5.08 -10.82
C LEU A 85 -8.13 -5.42 -10.08
N SER A 86 -7.03 -4.71 -10.40
CA SER A 86 -5.77 -4.86 -9.66
C SER A 86 -5.92 -4.49 -8.19
N ILE A 87 -6.64 -3.42 -7.87
CA ILE A 87 -6.92 -3.02 -6.49
C ILE A 87 -7.76 -4.10 -5.78
N ALA A 88 -8.78 -4.65 -6.44
CA ALA A 88 -9.55 -5.76 -5.90
C ALA A 88 -8.68 -6.98 -5.59
N GLY A 89 -7.77 -7.34 -6.49
CA GLY A 89 -6.79 -8.41 -6.28
C GLY A 89 -5.85 -8.14 -5.10
N ILE A 90 -5.31 -6.92 -5.00
CA ILE A 90 -4.45 -6.51 -3.88
C ILE A 90 -5.19 -6.65 -2.54
N PHE A 91 -6.40 -6.10 -2.43
CA PHE A 91 -7.18 -6.20 -1.19
C PHE A 91 -7.63 -7.64 -0.90
N GLY A 92 -7.92 -8.46 -1.93
CA GLY A 92 -8.17 -9.89 -1.78
C GLY A 92 -6.98 -10.62 -1.14
N ILE A 93 -5.76 -10.32 -1.61
CA ILE A 93 -4.52 -10.87 -1.01
C ILE A 93 -4.35 -10.37 0.43
N LEU A 94 -4.60 -9.09 0.72
CA LEU A 94 -4.51 -8.52 2.07
C LEU A 94 -5.53 -9.13 3.04
N MET A 95 -6.71 -9.53 2.55
CA MET A 95 -7.71 -10.22 3.37
C MET A 95 -7.34 -11.68 3.65
N ALA A 96 -7.04 -12.46 2.62
CA ALA A 96 -6.87 -13.91 2.74
C ALA A 96 -5.43 -14.33 3.08
N GLY A 97 -4.42 -13.69 2.47
CA GLY A 97 -3.02 -14.11 2.54
C GLY A 97 -2.44 -14.16 3.95
N PRO A 98 -2.53 -13.07 4.75
CA PRO A 98 -1.99 -13.05 6.12
C PRO A 98 -2.64 -14.12 7.01
N ARG A 99 -3.95 -14.30 6.89
CA ARG A 99 -4.68 -15.30 7.66
C ARG A 99 -4.26 -16.71 7.27
N LEU A 100 -4.18 -17.01 5.97
CA LEU A 100 -3.75 -18.31 5.47
C LEU A 100 -2.32 -18.63 5.93
N ALA A 101 -1.40 -17.67 5.83
CA ALA A 101 -0.02 -17.86 6.27
C ALA A 101 0.12 -18.10 7.79
N ASN A 102 -0.83 -17.60 8.61
CA ASN A 102 -0.81 -17.81 10.06
C ASN A 102 -1.42 -19.16 10.51
N ILE A 103 -2.22 -19.80 9.66
CA ILE A 103 -2.87 -21.08 9.97
C ILE A 103 -2.00 -22.29 9.60
N VAL A 104 -1.18 -22.15 8.54
CA VAL A 104 -0.39 -23.26 7.98
C VAL A 104 0.96 -23.41 8.67
N PRO A 105 1.61 -24.60 8.58
CA PRO A 105 2.95 -24.82 9.12
C PRO A 105 3.99 -23.86 8.54
N PRO A 106 5.13 -23.60 9.22
CA PRO A 106 6.11 -22.57 8.83
C PRO A 106 6.63 -22.67 7.40
N LEU A 107 6.86 -23.90 6.90
CA LEU A 107 7.33 -24.10 5.53
C LEU A 107 6.24 -23.77 4.49
N ALA A 108 5.00 -24.16 4.76
CA ALA A 108 3.87 -23.78 3.91
C ALA A 108 3.58 -22.27 4.00
N ALA A 109 3.73 -21.66 5.19
CA ALA A 109 3.62 -20.23 5.37
C ALA A 109 4.65 -19.45 4.52
N PHE A 110 5.87 -19.97 4.42
CA PHE A 110 6.88 -19.39 3.51
C PHE A 110 6.39 -19.37 2.06
N ALA A 111 5.83 -20.47 1.57
CA ALA A 111 5.31 -20.55 0.21
C ALA A 111 4.13 -19.58 0.00
N VAL A 112 3.19 -19.52 0.96
CA VAL A 112 2.04 -18.59 0.91
C VAL A 112 2.54 -17.14 0.89
N ASN A 113 3.45 -16.77 1.79
CA ASN A 113 4.03 -15.44 1.84
C ASN A 113 4.75 -15.07 0.54
N ALA A 114 5.55 -16.00 -0.02
CA ALA A 114 6.25 -15.78 -1.27
C ALA A 114 5.29 -15.52 -2.44
N VAL A 115 4.23 -16.31 -2.57
CA VAL A 115 3.21 -16.13 -3.61
C VAL A 115 2.47 -14.80 -3.41
N CYS A 116 1.99 -14.52 -2.20
CA CYS A 116 1.25 -13.29 -1.90
C CYS A 116 2.09 -12.04 -2.16
N ILE A 117 3.34 -12.00 -1.68
CA ILE A 117 4.22 -10.86 -1.85
C ILE A 117 4.56 -10.67 -3.34
N LEU A 118 4.86 -11.76 -4.08
CA LEU A 118 5.12 -11.68 -5.51
C LEU A 118 3.92 -11.12 -6.28
N LEU A 119 2.71 -11.59 -5.98
CA LEU A 119 1.48 -11.08 -6.58
C LEU A 119 1.26 -9.60 -6.25
N LEU A 120 1.48 -9.16 -5.00
CA LEU A 120 1.39 -7.76 -4.61
C LEU A 120 2.40 -6.89 -5.37
N MET A 121 3.61 -7.41 -5.62
CA MET A 121 4.64 -6.74 -6.41
C MET A 121 4.21 -6.58 -7.87
N ILE A 122 3.66 -7.63 -8.48
CA ILE A 122 3.18 -7.61 -9.87
C ILE A 122 1.98 -6.66 -10.02
N LEU A 123 0.99 -6.76 -9.13
CA LEU A 123 -0.24 -5.97 -9.20
C LEU A 123 -0.03 -4.49 -8.86
N GLY A 124 0.89 -4.19 -7.94
CA GLY A 124 1.09 -2.82 -7.41
C GLY A 124 2.20 -2.03 -8.08
N CYS A 125 3.10 -2.68 -8.83
CA CYS A 125 4.32 -2.05 -9.30
C CYS A 125 4.44 -2.04 -10.83
N HIS A 126 3.76 -1.11 -11.49
CA HIS A 126 4.09 -0.79 -12.88
C HIS A 126 5.34 0.08 -12.98
N ASN A 127 5.49 1.07 -12.10
CA ASN A 127 6.66 1.96 -12.08
C ASN A 127 7.37 1.87 -10.73
N VAL A 128 8.60 1.32 -10.73
CA VAL A 128 9.42 1.13 -9.53
C VAL A 128 9.69 2.45 -8.79
N ILE A 129 9.80 3.55 -9.52
CA ILE A 129 10.06 4.89 -8.95
C ILE A 129 8.91 5.35 -8.04
N MET A 130 7.69 4.91 -8.29
CA MET A 130 6.51 5.28 -7.49
C MET A 130 6.39 4.54 -6.16
N TYR A 131 7.18 3.50 -5.91
CA TYR A 131 7.19 2.69 -4.68
C TYR A 131 5.84 2.14 -4.22
N ASN A 132 4.86 2.01 -5.12
CA ASN A 132 3.50 1.55 -4.80
C ASN A 132 3.50 0.17 -4.13
N HIS A 133 4.35 -0.72 -4.62
CA HIS A 133 4.53 -2.08 -4.12
C HIS A 133 4.96 -2.11 -2.65
N SER A 134 5.89 -1.24 -2.23
CA SER A 134 6.39 -1.21 -0.84
C SER A 134 5.26 -0.98 0.16
N THR A 135 4.30 -0.14 -0.19
CA THR A 135 3.15 0.15 0.66
C THR A 135 2.22 -1.05 0.82
N PHE A 136 1.95 -1.77 -0.27
CA PHE A 136 1.08 -2.96 -0.22
C PHE A 136 1.76 -4.13 0.50
N VAL A 137 3.07 -4.32 0.27
CA VAL A 137 3.86 -5.33 1.01
C VAL A 137 3.93 -4.97 2.49
N LEU A 138 4.14 -3.69 2.85
CA LEU A 138 4.10 -3.25 4.24
C LEU A 138 2.75 -3.51 4.88
N GLY A 139 1.65 -3.19 4.19
CA GLY A 139 0.29 -3.49 4.66
C GLY A 139 0.08 -4.99 4.89
N TYR A 140 0.58 -5.83 3.98
CA TYR A 140 0.55 -7.28 4.13
C TYR A 140 1.29 -7.75 5.39
N LEU A 141 2.52 -7.25 5.60
CA LEU A 141 3.35 -7.61 6.76
C LEU A 141 2.72 -7.15 8.08
N LEU A 142 2.13 -5.96 8.11
CA LEU A 142 1.40 -5.46 9.28
C LEU A 142 0.21 -6.37 9.61
N LEU A 143 -0.61 -6.74 8.62
CA LEU A 143 -1.75 -7.65 8.82
C LEU A 143 -1.32 -9.06 9.22
N LEU A 144 -0.16 -9.53 8.75
CA LEU A 144 0.43 -10.82 9.10
C LEU A 144 0.94 -10.81 10.54
N GLY A 145 1.60 -9.72 10.98
CA GLY A 145 2.14 -9.57 12.33
C GLY A 145 1.04 -9.47 13.40
N TYR A 146 -0.03 -8.75 13.10
CA TYR A 146 -1.18 -8.58 14.01
C TYR A 146 -2.33 -9.52 13.63
N ASP A 147 -2.17 -10.82 13.89
CA ASP A 147 -3.24 -11.79 13.57
C ASP A 147 -4.46 -11.62 14.48
N VAL A 148 -5.64 -11.85 13.93
CA VAL A 148 -6.92 -11.85 14.65
C VAL A 148 -7.77 -13.02 14.19
N THR A 149 -8.65 -13.50 15.09
CA THR A 149 -9.49 -14.67 14.85
C THR A 149 -10.96 -14.38 15.16
N GLY A 150 -11.83 -15.27 14.71
CA GLY A 150 -13.27 -15.21 15.03
C GLY A 150 -13.94 -13.90 14.57
N LYS A 151 -14.68 -13.24 15.45
CA LYS A 151 -15.43 -12.01 15.15
C LYS A 151 -14.51 -10.86 14.73
N GLU A 152 -13.32 -10.74 15.32
CA GLU A 152 -12.37 -9.68 14.98
C GLU A 152 -11.86 -9.82 13.54
N TYR A 153 -11.68 -11.06 13.06
CA TYR A 153 -11.33 -11.29 11.66
C TYR A 153 -12.46 -10.87 10.71
N THR A 154 -13.72 -11.11 11.07
CA THR A 154 -14.88 -10.62 10.28
C THR A 154 -14.87 -9.10 10.19
N PHE A 155 -14.64 -8.40 11.29
CA PHE A 155 -14.50 -6.93 11.29
C PHE A 155 -13.30 -6.46 10.48
N ARG A 156 -12.19 -7.20 10.49
CA ARG A 156 -11.01 -6.95 9.64
C ARG A 156 -11.37 -7.00 8.16
N VAL A 157 -12.06 -8.05 7.74
CA VAL A 157 -12.49 -8.21 6.34
C VAL A 157 -13.44 -7.08 5.93
N ILE A 158 -14.43 -6.74 6.77
CA ILE A 158 -15.34 -5.62 6.50
C ILE A 158 -14.57 -4.30 6.38
N GLY A 159 -13.65 -4.03 7.30
CA GLY A 159 -12.82 -2.82 7.26
C GLY A 159 -11.96 -2.74 6.00
N LEU A 160 -11.36 -3.85 5.56
CA LEU A 160 -10.61 -3.92 4.31
C LEU A 160 -11.49 -3.75 3.07
N LEU A 161 -12.72 -4.31 3.07
CA LEU A 161 -13.70 -4.12 1.98
C LEU A 161 -14.10 -2.65 1.85
N VAL A 162 -14.41 -1.99 2.96
CA VAL A 162 -14.70 -0.55 2.95
C VAL A 162 -13.48 0.23 2.45
N GLY A 163 -12.29 -0.11 2.93
CA GLY A 163 -11.04 0.48 2.47
C GLY A 163 -10.81 0.27 0.97
N MET A 164 -11.09 -0.92 0.45
CA MET A 164 -11.01 -1.23 -0.98
C MET A 164 -11.90 -0.30 -1.81
N VAL A 165 -13.16 -0.12 -1.41
CA VAL A 165 -14.10 0.77 -2.11
C VAL A 165 -13.59 2.22 -2.11
N ILE A 166 -13.11 2.71 -0.96
CA ILE A 166 -12.52 4.06 -0.85
C ILE A 166 -11.32 4.19 -1.80
N CYS A 167 -10.42 3.20 -1.80
CA CYS A 167 -9.25 3.17 -2.67
C CYS A 167 -9.63 3.16 -4.15
N MET A 168 -10.64 2.38 -4.54
CA MET A 168 -11.16 2.35 -5.91
C MET A 168 -11.72 3.70 -6.35
N ILE A 169 -12.48 4.38 -5.47
CA ILE A 169 -13.03 5.71 -5.76
C ILE A 169 -11.89 6.73 -5.96
N VAL A 170 -10.90 6.73 -5.08
CA VAL A 170 -9.74 7.63 -5.16
C VAL A 170 -8.95 7.38 -6.43
N PHE A 171 -8.65 6.13 -6.72
CA PHE A 171 -7.94 5.72 -7.93
C PHE A 171 -8.71 6.11 -9.20
N TYR A 172 -10.00 5.80 -9.27
CA TYR A 172 -10.85 6.14 -10.41
C TYR A 172 -10.87 7.65 -10.69
N LYS A 173 -11.08 8.47 -9.64
CA LYS A 173 -11.05 9.94 -9.77
C LYS A 173 -9.72 10.46 -10.29
N ASN A 174 -8.62 9.82 -9.92
CA ASN A 174 -7.27 10.22 -10.32
C ASN A 174 -6.92 9.76 -11.76
N GLN A 175 -7.40 8.58 -12.16
CA GLN A 175 -6.99 7.92 -13.41
C GLN A 175 -7.99 8.06 -14.57
N ARG A 176 -9.24 8.49 -14.33
CA ARG A 176 -10.31 8.50 -15.34
C ARG A 176 -9.99 9.25 -16.64
N ASN A 177 -9.09 10.23 -16.57
CA ASN A 177 -8.70 11.05 -17.71
C ASN A 177 -7.46 10.50 -18.46
N ARG A 178 -6.93 9.34 -18.04
CA ARG A 178 -5.77 8.72 -18.66
C ARG A 178 -6.20 7.57 -19.56
N ALA A 179 -5.83 7.64 -20.83
CA ALA A 179 -6.14 6.60 -21.81
C ALA A 179 -4.96 5.66 -21.98
N TYR A 180 -5.03 4.48 -21.37
CA TYR A 180 -4.05 3.41 -21.56
C TYR A 180 -4.66 2.30 -22.44
N ARG A 181 -3.81 1.67 -23.28
CA ARG A 181 -4.22 0.51 -24.10
C ARG A 181 -3.98 -0.82 -23.37
N ARG A 182 -3.11 -0.83 -22.37
CA ARG A 182 -2.70 -2.03 -21.64
C ARG A 182 -3.83 -2.59 -20.77
N THR A 183 -3.84 -3.92 -20.64
CA THR A 183 -4.83 -4.68 -19.89
C THR A 183 -4.24 -5.22 -18.58
N PHE A 184 -5.10 -5.76 -17.72
CA PHE A 184 -4.70 -6.46 -16.49
C PHE A 184 -3.78 -7.66 -16.78
N LEU A 185 -4.04 -8.42 -17.84
CA LEU A 185 -3.23 -9.58 -18.22
C LEU A 185 -1.81 -9.19 -18.65
N ASP A 186 -1.63 -7.99 -19.18
CA ASP A 186 -0.31 -7.53 -19.60
C ASP A 186 0.64 -7.36 -18.40
N LEU A 187 0.13 -7.12 -17.18
CA LEU A 187 0.93 -7.08 -15.96
C LEU A 187 1.64 -8.42 -15.70
N PHE A 188 0.96 -9.54 -15.96
CA PHE A 188 1.53 -10.87 -15.79
C PHE A 188 2.41 -11.27 -16.95
N ARG A 189 2.06 -10.89 -18.19
CA ARG A 189 2.87 -11.18 -19.39
C ARG A 189 4.21 -10.46 -19.38
N GLU A 190 4.29 -9.28 -18.75
CA GLU A 190 5.53 -8.53 -18.58
C GLU A 190 6.47 -9.12 -17.53
N PHE A 191 6.00 -10.11 -16.75
CA PHE A 191 6.85 -10.81 -15.81
C PHE A 191 7.77 -11.77 -16.56
N ASP A 192 8.97 -11.27 -16.90
CA ASP A 192 10.05 -12.06 -17.51
C ASP A 192 11.27 -12.06 -16.58
N LEU A 193 11.71 -13.25 -16.19
CA LEU A 193 12.89 -13.44 -15.31
C LEU A 193 14.19 -12.88 -15.92
N LYS A 194 14.24 -12.64 -17.22
CA LYS A 194 15.36 -11.96 -17.87
C LYS A 194 15.40 -10.46 -17.56
N SER A 195 14.26 -9.87 -17.27
CA SER A 195 14.14 -8.45 -16.95
C SER A 195 14.73 -8.12 -15.56
N ALA A 196 15.46 -7.01 -15.45
CA ALA A 196 16.02 -6.55 -14.18
C ALA A 196 14.92 -6.30 -13.12
N ARG A 197 13.74 -5.81 -13.55
CA ARG A 197 12.58 -5.56 -12.72
C ARG A 197 12.03 -6.84 -12.10
N SER A 198 11.79 -7.88 -12.90
CA SER A 198 11.25 -9.15 -12.41
C SER A 198 12.23 -9.87 -11.50
N ARG A 199 13.53 -9.83 -11.81
CA ARG A 199 14.58 -10.36 -10.92
C ARG A 199 14.58 -9.65 -9.56
N TRP A 200 14.34 -8.34 -9.54
CA TRP A 200 14.24 -7.58 -8.32
C TRP A 200 12.98 -7.98 -7.52
N TYR A 201 11.82 -8.21 -8.18
CA TYR A 201 10.61 -8.71 -7.51
C TYR A 201 10.88 -10.03 -6.81
N VAL A 202 11.50 -10.99 -7.51
CA VAL A 202 11.84 -12.31 -6.97
C VAL A 202 12.80 -12.18 -5.80
N LYS A 203 13.88 -11.39 -5.94
CA LYS A 203 14.84 -11.17 -4.85
C LYS A 203 14.18 -10.59 -3.60
N LEU A 204 13.36 -9.54 -3.74
CA LEU A 204 12.67 -8.94 -2.61
C LEU A 204 11.69 -9.92 -1.95
N THR A 205 10.92 -10.64 -2.76
CA THR A 205 9.99 -11.67 -2.30
C THR A 205 10.70 -12.73 -1.47
N LEU A 206 11.82 -13.26 -1.99
CA LEU A 206 12.61 -14.28 -1.28
C LEU A 206 13.20 -13.75 0.02
N ILE A 207 13.77 -12.54 0.01
CA ILE A 207 14.35 -11.93 1.23
C ILE A 207 13.27 -11.77 2.30
N VAL A 208 12.11 -11.17 1.96
CA VAL A 208 11.06 -10.92 2.93
C VAL A 208 10.44 -12.24 3.44
N SER A 209 10.15 -13.18 2.54
CA SER A 209 9.56 -14.47 2.94
C SER A 209 10.52 -15.31 3.78
N SER A 210 11.83 -15.28 3.46
CA SER A 210 12.87 -15.98 4.26
C SER A 210 13.03 -15.35 5.64
N ALA A 211 12.99 -14.02 5.74
CA ALA A 211 13.01 -13.33 7.03
C ALA A 211 11.82 -13.75 7.92
N MET A 212 10.62 -13.83 7.31
CA MET A 212 9.41 -14.30 8.02
C MET A 212 9.51 -15.75 8.46
N LEU A 213 10.06 -16.64 7.60
CA LEU A 213 10.30 -18.03 7.97
C LEU A 213 11.28 -18.11 9.16
N PHE A 214 12.36 -17.37 9.10
CA PHE A 214 13.37 -17.35 10.14
C PHE A 214 12.79 -16.87 11.49
N MET A 215 12.00 -15.79 11.48
CA MET A 215 11.29 -15.31 12.68
C MET A 215 10.35 -16.38 13.25
N ASN A 216 9.62 -17.11 12.38
CA ASN A 216 8.74 -18.19 12.82
C ASN A 216 9.51 -19.37 13.44
N LEU A 217 10.66 -19.75 12.86
CA LEU A 217 11.49 -20.85 13.36
C LEU A 217 12.15 -20.51 14.70
N LEU A 218 12.52 -19.24 14.91
CA LEU A 218 13.09 -18.76 16.18
C LEU A 218 12.03 -18.55 17.27
N GLY A 219 10.74 -18.76 16.96
CA GLY A 219 9.67 -18.53 17.93
C GLY A 219 9.56 -17.07 18.40
N LEU A 220 10.06 -16.11 17.62
CA LEU A 220 9.98 -14.71 17.98
C LEU A 220 8.51 -14.27 18.00
N PRO A 221 8.08 -13.51 19.05
CA PRO A 221 6.70 -13.06 19.13
C PRO A 221 6.37 -12.20 17.89
N ARG A 222 5.30 -12.56 17.23
CA ARG A 222 4.66 -11.67 16.26
C ARG A 222 4.01 -10.56 17.09
N ALA A 223 4.27 -9.32 16.74
CA ALA A 223 3.82 -8.16 17.50
C ALA A 223 2.32 -8.20 17.82
#